data_368d2025f5458ffecbd97421a12179aa
#
_entry.id   368d2025f5458ffecbd97421a12179aa
#
_cell.length_a   1.000
_cell.length_b   1.000
_cell.length_c   1.000
_cell.angle_alpha   90.00
_cell.angle_beta   90.00
_cell.angle_gamma   90.00
#
_symmetry.space_group_name_H-M   'P 1'
#
loop_
_entity.id
_entity.type
_entity.pdbx_description
1 polymer ?
#
loop_
_entity_poly.entity_id
_entity_poly.type
_entity_poly.pdbx_seq_one_letter_code
_entity_poly.pdbx_strand_id
1 'polypeptide(L)'
;MNQHTNLLGALIALATLSTGALAADFQVQGPDGKPLPLVMVTRAPSQPAVTDTSDNGYAPTGKLQQGTFEFTGFTDLGGRVHLPDAPGDYRVRLRKPGFKDHWIEPALLAKATSWRMEAETDLKALAEQRPSNAWTSTLLAGRDDLRKEFMAQCGFCHQQGSSFLRRERSAEDWDSTIKRMVRYGARLSTEAQKELPALLEAHWKDIAAHPEKVPAGTPWSPALSAASVTELPIGDRFSQMHDFIQHSNGMVYVGDNLQDRLYEVNPQTGAYTVYRVPPQPGDNLGGLLAGRLKDFPKHETYQGIHSLAESAKDGHIFITPSYQRRLIEFDPKTKTFSNHEIGSGFYPHTVRIDDKDRVWFTLALSNQIGMYDRTANKFTTYDLPFRSFMEKLTVKLTPFFFKLIGWGVPVTNWVKIDHVSTGVPLPYGIDITPDGKVWIARLHTDEIASLDPATGEITMFATPLKNPRRLRTDRDGNLWIGMFSESAVLRFEPKTAKFTTFHLPVQPVGSDTPYALNVDRKRHQLWVNGTNSDGVHRLDIATGQWTHFPLPRKATFTRDVEFTPDGQVLLSSASFPSWHIEDAQPTLIRLNPNARK
;
A
#
# COMPACT_ATOMS: atom_id res chain seq x y z
N MET A 1 59.21 52.94 -29.65
CA MET A 1 59.49 51.86 -30.62
C MET A 1 59.00 50.57 -29.96
N ASN A 2 57.81 50.16 -30.31
CA ASN A 2 57.41 48.89 -30.99
C ASN A 2 57.75 47.62 -30.19
N GLN A 3 56.87 46.71 -29.92
CA GLN A 3 55.84 46.09 -30.78
C GLN A 3 54.78 45.39 -29.89
N HIS A 4 53.55 45.46 -30.38
CA HIS A 4 52.41 44.64 -29.94
C HIS A 4 52.55 43.23 -30.48
N THR A 5 52.25 42.24 -29.63
CA THR A 5 51.91 40.88 -30.10
C THR A 5 50.59 40.46 -29.49
N ASN A 6 49.58 40.43 -30.34
CA ASN A 6 48.25 39.86 -30.06
C ASN A 6 48.34 38.32 -29.97
N LEU A 7 47.89 37.74 -28.85
CA LEU A 7 47.56 36.32 -28.79
C LEU A 7 46.03 36.19 -28.74
N LEU A 8 45.45 35.79 -29.91
CA LEU A 8 44.10 35.27 -30.00
C LEU A 8 44.06 33.90 -29.34
N GLY A 9 43.46 33.82 -28.15
CA GLY A 9 43.08 32.58 -27.53
C GLY A 9 41.71 32.14 -28.09
N ALA A 10 41.68 31.12 -28.91
CA ALA A 10 40.44 30.47 -29.35
C ALA A 10 39.82 29.71 -28.17
N LEU A 11 38.72 30.22 -27.59
CA LEU A 11 37.83 29.45 -26.72
C LEU A 11 37.07 28.45 -27.61
N ILE A 12 37.46 27.18 -27.55
CA ILE A 12 36.61 26.08 -28.02
C ILE A 12 35.56 25.84 -26.93
N ALA A 13 34.38 26.38 -27.15
CA ALA A 13 33.21 26.00 -26.38
C ALA A 13 32.82 24.56 -26.79
N LEU A 14 33.15 23.58 -25.96
CA LEU A 14 32.52 22.27 -26.07
C LEU A 14 31.05 22.46 -25.72
N ALA A 15 30.21 22.59 -26.74
CA ALA A 15 28.78 22.37 -26.60
C ALA A 15 28.58 20.89 -26.32
N THR A 16 28.39 20.54 -25.07
CA THR A 16 27.77 19.25 -24.68
C THR A 16 26.36 19.29 -25.23
N LEU A 17 26.15 18.68 -26.39
CA LEU A 17 24.83 18.33 -26.88
C LEU A 17 24.24 17.37 -25.84
N SER A 18 23.43 17.90 -24.90
CA SER A 18 22.49 17.10 -24.17
C SER A 18 21.53 16.52 -25.22
N THR A 19 21.72 15.27 -25.58
CA THR A 19 20.72 14.53 -26.34
C THR A 19 19.53 14.34 -25.41
N GLY A 20 18.63 15.35 -25.38
CA GLY A 20 17.32 15.19 -24.80
C GLY A 20 16.67 14.01 -25.53
N ALA A 21 16.31 12.97 -24.80
CA ALA A 21 15.59 11.86 -25.37
C ALA A 21 14.23 12.38 -25.83
N LEU A 22 13.98 12.36 -27.11
CA LEU A 22 12.71 12.76 -27.72
C LEU A 22 11.60 11.81 -27.30
N ALA A 23 10.38 12.33 -27.16
CA ALA A 23 9.17 11.52 -27.06
C ALA A 23 9.19 10.45 -28.15
N ALA A 24 8.90 9.19 -27.80
CA ALA A 24 9.03 8.10 -28.73
C ALA A 24 7.71 7.34 -28.91
N ASP A 25 7.32 7.16 -30.18
CA ASP A 25 6.24 6.25 -30.55
C ASP A 25 6.80 4.84 -30.74
N PHE A 26 6.28 3.90 -29.96
CA PHE A 26 6.63 2.49 -30.06
C PHE A 26 5.51 1.70 -30.72
N GLN A 27 5.90 0.74 -31.56
CA GLN A 27 5.01 -0.27 -32.11
C GLN A 27 5.44 -1.65 -31.64
N VAL A 28 4.51 -2.40 -31.05
CA VAL A 28 4.77 -3.77 -30.57
C VAL A 28 3.94 -4.76 -31.40
N GLN A 29 4.58 -5.83 -31.85
CA GLN A 29 4.01 -6.90 -32.64
C GLN A 29 4.12 -8.23 -31.90
N GLY A 30 3.16 -9.13 -32.17
CA GLY A 30 3.21 -10.52 -31.74
C GLY A 30 4.16 -11.37 -32.59
N PRO A 31 4.25 -12.68 -32.28
CA PRO A 31 5.10 -13.63 -33.01
C PRO A 31 4.71 -13.75 -34.49
N ASP A 32 3.44 -13.52 -34.82
CA ASP A 32 2.89 -13.56 -36.19
C ASP A 32 3.10 -12.24 -36.98
N GLY A 33 3.74 -11.25 -36.39
CA GLY A 33 3.97 -9.94 -36.97
C GLY A 33 2.77 -8.99 -36.93
N LYS A 34 1.64 -9.41 -36.34
CA LYS A 34 0.48 -8.53 -36.18
C LYS A 34 0.64 -7.58 -34.99
N PRO A 35 -0.05 -6.42 -34.99
CA PRO A 35 -0.07 -5.54 -33.86
C PRO A 35 -0.46 -6.27 -32.56
N LEU A 36 0.26 -6.03 -31.47
CA LEU A 36 -0.01 -6.63 -30.17
C LEU A 36 -0.57 -5.58 -29.20
N PRO A 37 -1.87 -5.57 -28.94
CA PRO A 37 -2.49 -4.62 -28.01
C PRO A 37 -2.23 -4.97 -26.55
N LEU A 38 -2.39 -3.96 -25.69
CA LEU A 38 -2.30 -4.08 -24.25
C LEU A 38 -0.95 -4.64 -23.74
N VAL A 39 0.13 -4.28 -24.40
CA VAL A 39 1.49 -4.49 -23.87
C VAL A 39 1.80 -3.35 -22.93
N MET A 40 2.25 -3.64 -21.73
CA MET A 40 2.91 -2.67 -20.86
C MET A 40 4.26 -2.31 -21.46
N VAL A 41 4.44 -1.07 -21.85
CA VAL A 41 5.70 -0.52 -22.33
C VAL A 41 6.22 0.43 -21.26
N THR A 42 7.19 -0.05 -20.49
CA THR A 42 7.75 0.68 -19.34
C THR A 42 9.09 1.29 -19.72
N ARG A 43 9.20 2.60 -19.68
CA ARG A 43 10.46 3.32 -19.74
C ARG A 43 11.02 3.47 -18.33
N ALA A 44 12.24 2.98 -18.11
CA ALA A 44 12.97 3.10 -16.86
C ALA A 44 14.35 3.72 -17.11
N PRO A 45 14.91 4.49 -16.17
CA PRO A 45 16.29 4.95 -16.27
C PRO A 45 17.25 3.78 -16.45
N SER A 46 18.28 3.94 -17.30
CA SER A 46 19.32 2.91 -17.47
C SER A 46 20.17 2.73 -16.20
N GLN A 47 20.31 3.82 -15.44
CA GLN A 47 20.94 3.83 -14.14
C GLN A 47 19.99 4.42 -13.12
N PRO A 48 19.86 3.84 -11.92
CA PRO A 48 19.08 4.43 -10.85
C PRO A 48 19.68 5.79 -10.45
N ALA A 49 18.84 6.69 -9.92
CA ALA A 49 19.36 7.93 -9.33
C ALA A 49 20.28 7.61 -8.15
N VAL A 50 21.37 8.35 -8.07
CA VAL A 50 22.27 8.25 -6.93
C VAL A 50 21.63 8.97 -5.75
N THR A 51 21.20 8.21 -4.74
CA THR A 51 20.74 8.75 -3.47
C THR A 51 21.93 9.04 -2.59
N ASP A 52 22.00 10.23 -2.01
CA ASP A 52 22.96 10.51 -0.94
C ASP A 52 22.58 9.65 0.28
N THR A 53 23.49 8.78 0.69
CA THR A 53 23.30 7.87 1.83
C THR A 53 24.28 8.16 2.97
N SER A 54 24.67 9.42 3.15
CA SER A 54 25.65 9.83 4.16
C SER A 54 25.13 9.76 5.61
N ASP A 55 23.81 9.59 5.81
CA ASP A 55 23.20 9.39 7.14
C ASP A 55 22.95 7.89 7.42
N ASN A 56 24.01 7.18 7.85
CA ASN A 56 23.95 5.75 8.21
C ASN A 56 23.29 4.85 7.14
N GLY A 57 23.51 5.16 5.86
CA GLY A 57 22.91 4.45 4.74
C GLY A 57 21.54 4.95 4.32
N TYR A 58 21.11 6.10 4.81
CA TYR A 58 19.88 6.78 4.45
C TYR A 58 20.13 8.15 3.83
N ALA A 59 19.13 8.68 3.14
CA ALA A 59 19.13 10.06 2.70
C ALA A 59 19.14 11.02 3.92
N PRO A 60 20.06 12.00 3.97
CA PRO A 60 20.11 12.93 5.08
C PRO A 60 18.85 13.79 5.18
N THR A 61 18.42 14.05 6.40
CA THR A 61 17.27 14.90 6.70
C THR A 61 17.39 16.28 6.06
N GLY A 62 16.32 16.70 5.39
CA GLY A 62 16.20 18.03 4.79
C GLY A 62 16.99 18.24 3.49
N LYS A 63 17.68 17.20 2.98
CA LYS A 63 18.42 17.26 1.73
C LYS A 63 17.60 16.75 0.55
N LEU A 64 17.46 17.58 -0.49
CA LEU A 64 16.77 17.20 -1.72
C LEU A 64 17.53 16.09 -2.45
N GLN A 65 16.82 15.01 -2.76
CA GLN A 65 17.26 13.89 -3.58
C GLN A 65 16.67 14.05 -5.00
N GLN A 66 17.46 13.73 -6.00
CA GLN A 66 17.06 13.91 -7.40
C GLN A 66 16.00 12.91 -7.85
N GLY A 67 15.73 11.88 -7.17
CA GLY A 67 14.71 10.89 -7.53
C GLY A 67 14.76 10.44 -9.00
N THR A 68 14.01 9.43 -9.29
CA THR A 68 13.75 8.95 -10.65
C THR A 68 12.27 8.61 -10.79
N PHE A 69 11.82 8.40 -12.02
CA PHE A 69 10.51 7.82 -12.25
C PHE A 69 10.56 6.81 -13.41
N GLU A 70 9.68 5.82 -13.32
CA GLU A 70 9.42 4.87 -14.39
C GLU A 70 8.03 5.15 -14.95
N PHE A 71 7.92 5.23 -16.26
CA PHE A 71 6.64 5.49 -16.92
C PHE A 71 6.21 4.29 -17.73
N THR A 72 4.98 3.82 -17.52
CA THR A 72 4.36 2.73 -18.27
C THR A 72 3.13 3.23 -19.00
N GLY A 73 3.11 3.03 -20.32
CA GLY A 73 1.92 3.11 -21.14
C GLY A 73 1.48 1.74 -21.64
N PHE A 74 0.25 1.65 -22.13
CA PHE A 74 -0.28 0.42 -22.73
C PHE A 74 -0.46 0.60 -24.22
N THR A 75 -0.08 -0.40 -25.03
CA THR A 75 -0.31 -0.36 -26.47
C THR A 75 -1.81 -0.37 -26.78
N ASP A 76 -2.21 0.40 -27.79
CA ASP A 76 -3.56 0.41 -28.35
C ASP A 76 -3.85 -0.82 -29.24
N LEU A 77 -5.02 -0.84 -29.89
CA LEU A 77 -5.40 -1.92 -30.81
C LEU A 77 -4.46 -2.07 -32.02
N GLY A 78 -3.77 -0.98 -32.40
CA GLY A 78 -2.72 -0.98 -33.42
C GLY A 78 -1.34 -1.38 -32.91
N GLY A 79 -1.22 -1.78 -31.65
CA GLY A 79 0.05 -2.12 -31.02
C GLY A 79 0.94 -0.92 -30.74
N ARG A 80 0.40 0.32 -30.73
CA ARG A 80 1.15 1.57 -30.59
C ARG A 80 1.02 2.15 -29.21
N VAL A 81 2.11 2.74 -28.71
CA VAL A 81 2.14 3.50 -27.46
C VAL A 81 3.08 4.70 -27.61
N HIS A 82 2.66 5.82 -27.05
CA HIS A 82 3.48 7.02 -26.93
C HIS A 82 4.12 7.05 -25.52
N LEU A 83 5.46 7.20 -25.47
CA LEU A 83 6.18 7.45 -24.23
C LEU A 83 6.61 8.92 -24.19
N PRO A 84 6.24 9.67 -23.12
CA PRO A 84 6.62 11.08 -23.01
C PRO A 84 8.14 11.24 -22.89
N ASP A 85 8.64 12.44 -23.16
CA ASP A 85 10.06 12.77 -22.99
C ASP A 85 10.57 12.48 -21.58
N ALA A 86 11.82 12.07 -21.48
CA ALA A 86 12.53 11.96 -20.21
C ALA A 86 13.98 12.39 -20.36
N PRO A 87 14.57 13.02 -19.35
CA PRO A 87 15.98 13.32 -19.34
C PRO A 87 16.83 12.05 -19.15
N GLY A 88 18.01 12.02 -19.76
CA GLY A 88 19.02 10.97 -19.59
C GLY A 88 18.76 9.71 -20.40
N ASP A 89 19.62 8.72 -20.22
CA ASP A 89 19.53 7.41 -20.86
C ASP A 89 18.47 6.54 -20.18
N TYR A 90 17.70 5.85 -20.99
CA TYR A 90 16.66 4.94 -20.51
C TYR A 90 16.65 3.63 -21.29
N ARG A 91 16.14 2.59 -20.65
CA ARG A 91 15.80 1.29 -21.23
C ARG A 91 14.29 1.10 -21.23
N VAL A 92 13.79 0.23 -22.09
CA VAL A 92 12.35 -0.03 -22.21
C VAL A 92 12.07 -1.50 -21.93
N ARG A 93 11.09 -1.78 -21.06
CA ARG A 93 10.57 -3.12 -20.82
C ARG A 93 9.24 -3.30 -21.54
N LEU A 94 9.13 -4.41 -22.27
CA LEU A 94 7.88 -4.92 -22.82
C LEU A 94 7.39 -6.06 -21.93
N ARG A 95 6.17 -5.94 -21.38
CA ARG A 95 5.56 -6.96 -20.52
C ARG A 95 4.10 -7.17 -20.90
N LYS A 96 3.74 -8.44 -21.11
CA LYS A 96 2.35 -8.86 -21.30
C LYS A 96 2.20 -10.32 -20.87
N PRO A 97 1.15 -10.70 -20.09
CA PRO A 97 0.89 -12.10 -19.76
C PRO A 97 0.81 -12.98 -21.01
N GLY A 98 1.49 -14.14 -20.99
CA GLY A 98 1.60 -15.06 -22.12
C GLY A 98 2.74 -14.78 -23.08
N PHE A 99 3.54 -13.73 -22.85
CA PHE A 99 4.71 -13.37 -23.64
C PHE A 99 5.96 -13.25 -22.76
N LYS A 100 7.14 -13.46 -23.34
CA LYS A 100 8.40 -13.28 -22.64
C LYS A 100 8.62 -11.79 -22.33
N ASP A 101 8.95 -11.46 -21.08
CA ASP A 101 9.40 -10.11 -20.72
C ASP A 101 10.67 -9.77 -21.52
N HIS A 102 10.73 -8.58 -22.09
CA HIS A 102 11.85 -8.15 -22.92
C HIS A 102 12.33 -6.75 -22.52
N TRP A 103 13.61 -6.64 -22.19
CA TRP A 103 14.27 -5.36 -21.99
C TRP A 103 15.03 -4.92 -23.23
N ILE A 104 14.86 -3.68 -23.61
CA ILE A 104 15.49 -3.03 -24.75
C ILE A 104 16.45 -1.98 -24.22
N GLU A 105 17.73 -2.20 -24.43
CA GLU A 105 18.78 -1.31 -23.96
C GLU A 105 18.90 -0.06 -24.85
N PRO A 106 19.46 1.08 -24.35
CA PRO A 106 19.51 2.37 -25.05
C PRO A 106 20.11 2.28 -26.45
N ALA A 107 21.16 1.49 -26.62
CA ALA A 107 21.84 1.34 -27.93
C ALA A 107 20.94 0.70 -29.01
N LEU A 108 19.92 -0.06 -28.61
CA LEU A 108 18.94 -0.66 -29.52
C LEU A 108 17.78 0.30 -29.78
N LEU A 109 17.37 1.07 -28.78
CA LEU A 109 16.29 2.05 -28.90
C LEU A 109 16.60 3.12 -29.96
N ALA A 110 17.87 3.49 -30.11
CA ALA A 110 18.30 4.41 -31.16
C ALA A 110 18.18 3.84 -32.58
N LYS A 111 17.98 2.53 -32.75
CA LYS A 111 17.99 1.84 -34.05
C LYS A 111 16.61 1.42 -34.55
N ALA A 112 15.64 1.26 -33.66
CA ALA A 112 14.32 0.78 -34.02
C ALA A 112 13.25 1.28 -33.03
N THR A 113 12.04 1.51 -33.56
CA THR A 113 10.83 1.86 -32.80
C THR A 113 9.76 0.76 -32.89
N SER A 114 10.04 -0.32 -33.64
CA SER A 114 9.14 -1.47 -33.77
C SER A 114 9.79 -2.72 -33.20
N TRP A 115 9.08 -3.43 -32.35
CA TRP A 115 9.58 -4.57 -31.57
C TRP A 115 8.63 -5.75 -31.64
N ARG A 116 9.17 -6.96 -31.72
CA ARG A 116 8.40 -8.19 -31.72
C ARG A 116 8.56 -8.90 -30.38
N MET A 117 7.44 -9.28 -29.74
CA MET A 117 7.44 -10.13 -28.56
C MET A 117 7.29 -11.61 -28.96
N GLU A 118 8.00 -12.46 -28.24
CA GLU A 118 7.88 -13.91 -28.35
C GLU A 118 6.82 -14.41 -27.37
N ALA A 119 6.04 -15.40 -27.80
CA ALA A 119 5.14 -16.10 -26.89
C ALA A 119 5.95 -16.88 -25.83
N GLU A 120 5.49 -16.88 -24.59
CA GLU A 120 6.01 -17.75 -23.58
C GLU A 120 5.38 -19.16 -23.73
N THR A 121 6.20 -20.18 -23.76
CA THR A 121 5.76 -21.58 -23.91
C THR A 121 6.15 -22.46 -22.74
N ASP A 122 7.07 -21.98 -21.90
CA ASP A 122 7.43 -22.69 -20.67
C ASP A 122 6.32 -22.52 -19.62
N LEU A 123 5.77 -23.65 -19.15
CA LEU A 123 4.64 -23.64 -18.21
C LEU A 123 5.00 -23.01 -16.86
N LYS A 124 6.25 -23.19 -16.40
CA LYS A 124 6.70 -22.58 -15.17
C LYS A 124 6.85 -21.07 -15.33
N ALA A 125 7.42 -20.61 -16.43
CA ALA A 125 7.53 -19.18 -16.73
C ALA A 125 6.13 -18.53 -16.89
N LEU A 126 5.18 -19.22 -17.53
CA LEU A 126 3.79 -18.76 -17.60
C LEU A 126 3.16 -18.64 -16.22
N ALA A 127 3.37 -19.62 -15.35
CA ALA A 127 2.90 -19.55 -13.97
C ALA A 127 3.55 -18.38 -13.21
N GLU A 128 4.86 -18.15 -13.37
CA GLU A 128 5.57 -17.05 -12.73
C GLU A 128 5.09 -15.64 -13.18
N GLN A 129 4.41 -15.54 -14.30
CA GLN A 129 3.77 -14.29 -14.75
C GLN A 129 2.46 -13.99 -14.01
N ARG A 130 1.86 -14.99 -13.35
CA ARG A 130 0.58 -14.84 -12.65
C ARG A 130 0.75 -14.07 -11.35
N PRO A 131 -0.22 -13.22 -10.97
CA PRO A 131 -0.20 -12.54 -9.69
C PRO A 131 -0.42 -13.50 -8.52
N SER A 132 -0.14 -13.03 -7.31
CA SER A 132 -0.19 -13.83 -6.09
C SER A 132 -1.54 -14.51 -5.83
N ASN A 133 -2.64 -13.81 -6.13
CA ASN A 133 -3.97 -14.35 -5.93
C ASN A 133 -4.25 -15.62 -6.79
N ALA A 134 -3.65 -15.71 -7.98
CA ALA A 134 -3.75 -16.92 -8.81
C ALA A 134 -3.01 -18.10 -8.16
N TRP A 135 -1.81 -17.88 -7.62
CA TRP A 135 -1.01 -18.90 -6.96
C TRP A 135 -1.64 -19.45 -5.68
N THR A 136 -2.33 -18.60 -4.94
CA THR A 136 -2.93 -18.98 -3.64
C THR A 136 -4.40 -19.35 -3.74
N SER A 137 -5.03 -19.19 -4.90
CA SER A 137 -6.47 -19.41 -5.08
C SER A 137 -6.92 -20.85 -4.86
N THR A 138 -6.05 -21.81 -5.17
CA THR A 138 -6.31 -23.25 -4.96
C THR A 138 -5.84 -23.74 -3.59
N LEU A 139 -5.08 -22.91 -2.87
CA LEU A 139 -4.70 -23.19 -1.49
C LEU A 139 -5.94 -23.20 -0.60
N LEU A 140 -6.06 -24.24 0.24
CA LEU A 140 -7.18 -24.39 1.18
C LEU A 140 -8.55 -24.54 0.49
N ALA A 141 -8.57 -25.07 -0.73
CA ALA A 141 -9.82 -25.42 -1.40
C ALA A 141 -10.65 -26.39 -0.51
N GLY A 142 -11.92 -26.05 -0.27
CA GLY A 142 -12.79 -26.80 0.65
C GLY A 142 -12.62 -26.46 2.15
N ARG A 143 -11.67 -25.59 2.51
CA ARG A 143 -11.43 -25.11 3.88
C ARG A 143 -11.61 -23.59 3.95
N ASP A 144 -12.85 -23.15 3.77
CA ASP A 144 -13.19 -21.71 3.68
C ASP A 144 -12.87 -20.94 4.97
N ASP A 145 -12.99 -21.59 6.11
CA ASP A 145 -12.61 -21.11 7.43
C ASP A 145 -11.12 -20.77 7.50
N LEU A 146 -10.23 -21.72 7.18
CA LEU A 146 -8.79 -21.51 7.16
C LEU A 146 -8.36 -20.55 6.06
N ARG A 147 -9.03 -20.58 4.90
CA ARG A 147 -8.74 -19.65 3.80
C ARG A 147 -8.96 -18.19 4.20
N LYS A 148 -10.09 -17.88 4.83
CA LYS A 148 -10.40 -16.53 5.32
C LYS A 148 -9.41 -16.07 6.40
N GLU A 149 -9.06 -16.96 7.31
CA GLU A 149 -8.06 -16.68 8.33
C GLU A 149 -6.68 -16.43 7.70
N PHE A 150 -6.25 -17.28 6.76
CA PHE A 150 -5.00 -17.11 6.02
C PHE A 150 -4.97 -15.78 5.28
N MET A 151 -6.01 -15.42 4.53
CA MET A 151 -6.10 -14.14 3.84
C MET A 151 -6.03 -12.96 4.81
N ALA A 152 -6.79 -13.01 5.92
CA ALA A 152 -6.85 -11.93 6.88
C ALA A 152 -5.54 -11.74 7.66
N GLN A 153 -4.80 -12.79 7.96
CA GLN A 153 -3.64 -12.74 8.83
C GLN A 153 -2.30 -12.80 8.07
N CYS A 154 -2.17 -13.71 7.12
CA CYS A 154 -0.94 -13.84 6.35
C CYS A 154 -0.83 -12.75 5.27
N GLY A 155 -1.94 -12.39 4.64
CA GLY A 155 -2.01 -11.29 3.65
C GLY A 155 -1.93 -9.87 4.24
N PHE A 156 -1.76 -9.74 5.55
CA PHE A 156 -1.78 -8.44 6.22
C PHE A 156 -0.50 -7.61 6.00
N CYS A 157 0.64 -8.26 5.86
CA CYS A 157 1.95 -7.63 5.81
C CYS A 157 2.58 -7.66 4.42
N HIS A 158 2.44 -8.78 3.69
CA HIS A 158 3.00 -8.97 2.35
C HIS A 158 2.19 -10.00 1.56
N GLN A 159 2.35 -10.04 0.25
CA GLN A 159 1.72 -11.05 -0.59
C GLN A 159 2.21 -12.44 -0.26
N GLN A 160 1.29 -13.40 -0.23
CA GLN A 160 1.61 -14.80 0.08
C GLN A 160 2.11 -15.60 -1.13
N GLY A 161 1.89 -15.10 -2.33
CA GLY A 161 2.40 -15.66 -3.57
C GLY A 161 3.53 -14.85 -4.20
N SER A 162 4.29 -14.08 -3.43
CA SER A 162 5.48 -13.39 -3.93
C SER A 162 6.56 -14.40 -4.33
N SER A 163 7.46 -14.03 -5.25
CA SER A 163 8.56 -14.89 -5.71
C SER A 163 9.42 -15.44 -4.56
N PHE A 164 9.52 -14.70 -3.47
CA PHE A 164 10.23 -15.12 -2.26
C PHE A 164 9.56 -16.32 -1.57
N LEU A 165 8.23 -16.45 -1.66
CA LEU A 165 7.43 -17.50 -1.02
C LEU A 165 7.11 -18.66 -1.95
N ARG A 166 7.18 -18.49 -3.28
CA ARG A 166 6.95 -19.53 -4.31
C ARG A 166 8.07 -20.56 -4.32
N ARG A 167 8.27 -21.24 -3.19
CA ARG A 167 9.36 -22.22 -3.01
C ARG A 167 8.82 -23.47 -2.32
N GLU A 168 9.27 -24.62 -2.78
CA GLU A 168 9.09 -25.84 -2.03
C GLU A 168 9.83 -25.74 -0.69
N ARG A 169 9.13 -26.07 0.38
CA ARG A 169 9.64 -26.15 1.75
C ARG A 169 8.97 -27.30 2.46
N SER A 170 9.67 -27.92 3.38
CA SER A 170 9.11 -28.94 4.25
C SER A 170 8.03 -28.35 5.18
N ALA A 171 7.15 -29.19 5.70
CA ALA A 171 6.19 -28.79 6.72
C ALA A 171 6.89 -28.22 7.98
N GLU A 172 8.09 -28.73 8.33
CA GLU A 172 8.90 -28.22 9.43
C GLU A 172 9.37 -26.76 9.17
N ASP A 173 9.84 -26.46 7.95
CA ASP A 173 10.24 -25.11 7.56
C ASP A 173 9.05 -24.15 7.56
N TRP A 174 7.88 -24.63 7.12
CA TRP A 174 6.64 -23.85 7.17
C TRP A 174 6.17 -23.61 8.60
N ASP A 175 6.24 -24.62 9.48
CA ASP A 175 5.92 -24.47 10.91
C ASP A 175 6.82 -23.40 11.57
N SER A 176 8.11 -23.46 11.33
CA SER A 176 9.08 -22.47 11.81
C SER A 176 8.74 -21.05 11.28
N THR A 177 8.34 -20.95 10.02
CA THR A 177 7.94 -19.69 9.40
C THR A 177 6.64 -19.17 10.03
N ILE A 178 5.62 -20.00 10.21
CA ILE A 178 4.34 -19.64 10.82
C ILE A 178 4.55 -19.18 12.26
N LYS A 179 5.32 -19.91 13.07
CA LYS A 179 5.68 -19.52 14.44
C LYS A 179 6.36 -18.14 14.49
N ARG A 180 7.24 -17.85 13.53
CA ARG A 180 7.85 -16.52 13.39
C ARG A 180 6.83 -15.44 13.05
N MET A 181 5.89 -15.70 12.11
CA MET A 181 4.83 -14.75 11.75
C MET A 181 3.88 -14.51 12.94
N VAL A 182 3.58 -15.53 13.73
CA VAL A 182 2.81 -15.40 14.96
C VAL A 182 3.54 -14.50 15.97
N ARG A 183 4.86 -14.65 16.13
CA ARG A 183 5.66 -13.72 16.97
C ARG A 183 5.60 -12.28 16.44
N TYR A 184 5.55 -12.09 15.12
CA TYR A 184 5.37 -10.77 14.50
C TYR A 184 3.92 -10.25 14.60
N GLY A 185 2.99 -11.05 15.14
CA GLY A 185 1.63 -10.68 15.50
C GLY A 185 0.53 -11.17 14.57
N ALA A 186 0.82 -12.14 13.70
CA ALA A 186 -0.25 -12.86 13.02
C ALA A 186 -1.12 -13.59 14.04
N ARG A 187 -2.45 -13.41 13.96
CA ARG A 187 -3.42 -14.01 14.87
C ARG A 187 -4.00 -15.27 14.24
N LEU A 188 -3.23 -16.35 14.27
CA LEU A 188 -3.68 -17.63 13.74
C LEU A 188 -4.28 -18.50 14.86
N SER A 189 -5.40 -19.14 14.58
CA SER A 189 -6.00 -20.14 15.45
C SER A 189 -5.04 -21.31 15.70
N THR A 190 -5.24 -22.04 16.78
CA THR A 190 -4.46 -23.25 17.08
C THR A 190 -4.59 -24.28 15.95
N GLU A 191 -5.77 -24.39 15.36
CA GLU A 191 -6.03 -25.26 14.20
C GLU A 191 -5.22 -24.83 12.98
N ALA A 192 -5.26 -23.54 12.62
CA ALA A 192 -4.49 -23.00 11.51
C ALA A 192 -2.97 -23.22 11.70
N GLN A 193 -2.44 -22.96 12.90
CA GLN A 193 -1.03 -23.18 13.21
C GLN A 193 -0.63 -24.66 13.06
N LYS A 194 -1.53 -25.59 13.36
CA LYS A 194 -1.29 -27.04 13.26
C LYS A 194 -1.38 -27.55 11.83
N GLU A 195 -2.34 -27.08 11.05
CA GLU A 195 -2.66 -27.66 9.74
C GLU A 195 -1.97 -26.97 8.57
N LEU A 196 -1.78 -25.65 8.64
CA LEU A 196 -1.19 -24.89 7.54
C LEU A 196 0.19 -25.39 7.10
N PRO A 197 1.12 -25.82 7.98
CA PRO A 197 2.44 -26.27 7.54
C PRO A 197 2.36 -27.39 6.50
N ALA A 198 1.60 -28.45 6.77
CA ALA A 198 1.44 -29.59 5.85
C ALA A 198 0.67 -29.21 4.59
N LEU A 199 -0.37 -28.37 4.72
CA LEU A 199 -1.16 -27.90 3.57
C LEU A 199 -0.32 -27.02 2.65
N LEU A 200 0.54 -26.16 3.18
CA LEU A 200 1.45 -25.32 2.39
C LEU A 200 2.52 -26.17 1.68
N GLU A 201 3.14 -27.13 2.36
CA GLU A 201 4.09 -28.06 1.71
C GLU A 201 3.43 -28.76 0.54
N ALA A 202 2.28 -29.39 0.76
CA ALA A 202 1.55 -30.12 -0.29
C ALA A 202 1.18 -29.22 -1.47
N HIS A 203 0.69 -28.01 -1.20
CA HIS A 203 0.30 -27.06 -2.22
C HIS A 203 1.49 -26.60 -3.09
N TRP A 204 2.58 -26.16 -2.48
CA TRP A 204 3.74 -25.68 -3.23
C TRP A 204 4.45 -26.79 -3.99
N LYS A 205 4.48 -28.01 -3.45
CA LYS A 205 4.99 -29.20 -4.13
C LYS A 205 4.14 -29.57 -5.34
N ASP A 206 2.82 -29.52 -5.19
CA ASP A 206 1.90 -29.81 -6.30
C ASP A 206 2.03 -28.76 -7.42
N ILE A 207 2.09 -27.46 -7.09
CA ILE A 207 2.26 -26.41 -8.10
C ILE A 207 3.64 -26.47 -8.77
N ALA A 208 4.71 -26.84 -8.04
CA ALA A 208 6.02 -27.01 -8.64
C ALA A 208 6.07 -28.17 -9.65
N ALA A 209 5.34 -29.27 -9.37
CA ALA A 209 5.19 -30.40 -10.28
C ALA A 209 4.21 -30.13 -11.44
N HIS A 210 3.22 -29.28 -11.20
CA HIS A 210 2.10 -29.01 -12.11
C HIS A 210 1.83 -27.50 -12.23
N PRO A 211 2.76 -26.70 -12.80
CA PRO A 211 2.61 -25.24 -12.90
C PRO A 211 1.39 -24.81 -13.74
N GLU A 212 0.88 -25.66 -14.61
CA GLU A 212 -0.35 -25.45 -15.37
C GLU A 212 -1.61 -25.34 -14.49
N LYS A 213 -1.56 -25.79 -13.24
CA LYS A 213 -2.64 -25.64 -12.26
C LYS A 213 -2.81 -24.22 -11.76
N VAL A 214 -1.79 -23.35 -11.89
CA VAL A 214 -1.92 -21.94 -11.55
C VAL A 214 -2.89 -21.29 -12.55
N PRO A 215 -4.07 -20.84 -12.12
CA PRO A 215 -5.08 -20.35 -13.05
C PRO A 215 -4.68 -19.02 -13.69
N ALA A 216 -5.34 -18.67 -14.78
CA ALA A 216 -5.18 -17.37 -15.40
C ALA A 216 -5.58 -16.25 -14.43
N GLY A 217 -4.83 -15.16 -14.47
CA GLY A 217 -5.19 -13.94 -13.74
C GLY A 217 -6.34 -13.17 -14.39
N THR A 218 -6.72 -12.05 -13.80
CA THR A 218 -7.77 -11.17 -14.30
C THR A 218 -7.48 -10.70 -15.73
N PRO A 219 -8.42 -10.87 -16.67
CA PRO A 219 -8.26 -10.39 -18.04
C PRO A 219 -8.10 -8.88 -18.10
N TRP A 220 -7.24 -8.41 -18.99
CA TRP A 220 -7.01 -6.98 -19.18
C TRP A 220 -8.07 -6.37 -20.10
N SER A 221 -8.65 -5.26 -19.66
CA SER A 221 -9.66 -4.52 -20.39
C SER A 221 -9.07 -3.67 -21.52
N PRO A 222 -9.72 -3.54 -22.70
CA PRO A 222 -9.34 -2.59 -23.73
C PRO A 222 -9.21 -1.13 -23.25
N ALA A 223 -9.90 -0.75 -22.19
CA ALA A 223 -9.82 0.57 -21.56
C ALA A 223 -8.40 0.93 -21.09
N LEU A 224 -7.54 -0.07 -20.83
CA LEU A 224 -6.15 0.15 -20.42
C LEU A 224 -5.31 0.89 -21.47
N SER A 225 -5.67 0.80 -22.76
CA SER A 225 -4.95 1.54 -23.82
C SER A 225 -4.96 3.06 -23.63
N ALA A 226 -5.90 3.58 -22.85
CA ALA A 226 -5.96 5.00 -22.46
C ALA A 226 -5.25 5.31 -21.14
N ALA A 227 -4.76 4.32 -20.43
CA ALA A 227 -4.16 4.50 -19.10
C ALA A 227 -2.63 4.63 -19.16
N SER A 228 -2.08 5.24 -18.12
CA SER A 228 -0.64 5.22 -17.86
C SER A 228 -0.36 5.10 -16.36
N VAL A 229 0.81 4.53 -16.03
CA VAL A 229 1.29 4.40 -14.66
C VAL A 229 2.68 5.02 -14.56
N THR A 230 2.88 5.86 -13.57
CA THR A 230 4.19 6.39 -13.20
C THR A 230 4.55 5.85 -11.82
N GLU A 231 5.71 5.22 -11.70
CA GLU A 231 6.25 4.73 -10.44
C GLU A 231 7.42 5.62 -10.02
N LEU A 232 7.37 6.10 -8.78
CA LEU A 232 8.37 6.96 -8.17
C LEU A 232 9.08 6.14 -7.08
N PRO A 233 10.29 5.60 -7.33
CA PRO A 233 11.07 4.87 -6.34
C PRO A 233 11.46 5.78 -5.18
N ILE A 234 11.08 5.38 -3.95
CA ILE A 234 11.42 6.07 -2.71
C ILE A 234 11.72 5.04 -1.62
N GLY A 235 12.58 5.43 -0.66
CA GLY A 235 12.98 4.52 0.41
C GLY A 235 13.91 3.40 -0.03
N ASP A 236 14.00 2.35 0.78
CA ASP A 236 14.86 1.19 0.54
C ASP A 236 14.13 -0.14 0.81
N ARG A 237 14.83 -1.26 0.61
CA ARG A 237 14.29 -2.62 0.81
C ARG A 237 13.79 -2.91 2.23
N PHE A 238 14.14 -2.12 3.23
CA PHE A 238 13.69 -2.24 4.62
C PHE A 238 12.57 -1.26 4.96
N SER A 239 12.28 -0.30 4.08
CA SER A 239 11.20 0.67 4.25
C SER A 239 9.83 0.02 4.21
N GLN A 240 8.89 0.61 4.94
CA GLN A 240 7.47 0.31 4.81
C GLN A 240 6.70 1.62 4.62
N MET A 241 6.55 2.03 3.36
CA MET A 241 5.69 3.15 2.99
C MET A 241 4.25 2.80 3.32
N HIS A 242 3.69 3.38 4.39
CA HIS A 242 2.37 3.02 4.86
C HIS A 242 1.30 3.92 4.25
N ASP A 243 0.85 4.92 4.97
CA ASP A 243 -0.13 5.88 4.45
C ASP A 243 0.58 7.12 3.89
N PHE A 244 -0.12 7.86 3.05
CA PHE A 244 0.36 9.10 2.45
C PHE A 244 -0.81 10.05 2.21
N ILE A 245 -0.49 11.30 1.91
CA ILE A 245 -1.48 12.32 1.52
C ILE A 245 -1.00 13.10 0.31
N GLN A 246 -1.91 13.46 -0.58
CA GLN A 246 -1.73 14.53 -1.54
C GLN A 246 -1.99 15.85 -0.80
N HIS A 247 -0.95 16.61 -0.56
CA HIS A 247 -1.03 17.86 0.20
C HIS A 247 -1.41 19.05 -0.70
N SER A 248 -2.05 20.06 -0.11
CA SER A 248 -2.49 21.28 -0.81
C SER A 248 -1.35 22.09 -1.45
N ASN A 249 -0.09 21.92 -0.97
CA ASN A 249 1.09 22.54 -1.60
C ASN A 249 1.57 21.83 -2.88
N GLY A 250 0.87 20.79 -3.34
CA GLY A 250 1.19 20.01 -4.54
C GLY A 250 2.17 18.85 -4.32
N MET A 251 2.76 18.72 -3.13
CA MET A 251 3.64 17.60 -2.78
C MET A 251 2.84 16.42 -2.25
N VAL A 252 3.43 15.22 -2.29
CA VAL A 252 2.91 14.03 -1.63
C VAL A 252 3.77 13.73 -0.41
N TYR A 253 3.14 13.61 0.76
CA TYR A 253 3.83 13.24 1.99
C TYR A 253 3.57 11.77 2.30
N VAL A 254 4.64 10.98 2.43
CA VAL A 254 4.57 9.53 2.63
C VAL A 254 5.25 9.15 3.94
N GLY A 255 4.55 8.40 4.79
CA GLY A 255 5.09 7.91 6.06
C GLY A 255 5.76 6.55 5.92
N ASP A 256 6.96 6.39 6.47
CA ASP A 256 7.67 5.12 6.58
C ASP A 256 7.56 4.58 8.01
N ASN A 257 6.83 3.50 8.16
CA ASN A 257 6.51 2.92 9.47
C ASN A 257 7.71 2.25 10.16
N LEU A 258 8.68 1.73 9.39
CA LEU A 258 9.84 1.01 9.93
C LEU A 258 11.10 1.87 10.10
N GLN A 259 11.12 3.07 9.51
CA GLN A 259 12.31 3.92 9.50
C GLN A 259 12.08 5.29 10.19
N ASP A 260 10.86 5.56 10.67
CA ASP A 260 10.45 6.85 11.26
C ASP A 260 10.80 8.05 10.36
N ARG A 261 10.49 7.93 9.06
CA ARG A 261 10.77 8.95 8.05
C ARG A 261 9.49 9.45 7.41
N LEU A 262 9.44 10.75 7.18
CA LEU A 262 8.42 11.41 6.37
C LEU A 262 9.08 11.85 5.07
N TYR A 263 8.60 11.33 3.94
CA TYR A 263 9.05 11.71 2.61
C TYR A 263 8.15 12.81 2.07
N GLU A 264 8.74 13.90 1.62
CA GLU A 264 8.09 14.96 0.83
C GLU A 264 8.48 14.72 -0.63
N VAL A 265 7.55 14.26 -1.44
CA VAL A 265 7.81 13.81 -2.81
C VAL A 265 7.14 14.76 -3.80
N ASN A 266 7.88 15.20 -4.80
CA ASN A 266 7.30 15.88 -5.95
C ASN A 266 6.70 14.82 -6.90
N PRO A 267 5.38 14.74 -7.07
CA PRO A 267 4.74 13.68 -7.83
C PRO A 267 4.97 13.79 -9.36
N GLN A 268 5.53 14.91 -9.85
CA GLN A 268 5.82 15.10 -11.28
C GLN A 268 7.24 14.66 -11.65
N THR A 269 8.20 14.93 -10.78
CA THR A 269 9.63 14.68 -11.06
C THR A 269 10.20 13.47 -10.34
N GLY A 270 9.54 12.99 -9.28
CA GLY A 270 10.07 11.96 -8.38
C GLY A 270 11.15 12.47 -7.42
N ALA A 271 11.56 13.73 -7.51
CA ALA A 271 12.47 14.32 -6.54
C ALA A 271 11.83 14.36 -5.14
N TYR A 272 12.61 14.09 -4.11
CA TYR A 272 12.07 13.99 -2.76
C TYR A 272 13.04 14.51 -1.70
N THR A 273 12.48 14.92 -0.56
CA THR A 273 13.23 15.25 0.66
C THR A 273 12.74 14.37 1.79
N VAL A 274 13.65 13.91 2.64
CA VAL A 274 13.33 13.05 3.78
C VAL A 274 13.45 13.86 5.07
N TYR A 275 12.48 13.71 5.97
CA TYR A 275 12.52 14.26 7.32
C TYR A 275 12.47 13.11 8.31
N ARG A 276 13.50 12.98 9.14
CA ARG A 276 13.49 12.01 10.24
C ARG A 276 12.59 12.53 11.35
N VAL A 277 11.61 11.72 11.75
CA VAL A 277 10.78 12.05 12.92
C VAL A 277 11.57 11.73 14.17
N PRO A 278 11.88 12.75 15.01
CA PRO A 278 12.76 12.54 16.15
C PRO A 278 12.09 11.74 17.25
N PRO A 279 12.80 10.78 17.88
CA PRO A 279 12.33 10.18 19.12
C PRO A 279 12.32 11.23 20.25
N GLN A 280 11.44 11.04 21.23
CA GLN A 280 11.40 11.84 22.43
C GLN A 280 12.24 11.18 23.56
N PRO A 281 12.73 11.95 24.54
CA PRO A 281 13.39 11.38 25.71
C PRO A 281 12.52 10.29 26.38
N GLY A 282 13.06 9.10 26.52
CA GLY A 282 12.34 7.95 27.09
C GLY A 282 11.66 7.05 26.07
N ASP A 283 11.62 7.38 24.79
CA ASP A 283 11.15 6.48 23.75
C ASP A 283 12.11 5.28 23.58
N ASN A 284 11.53 4.09 23.52
CA ASN A 284 12.27 2.85 23.27
C ASN A 284 12.12 2.42 21.81
N LEU A 285 13.17 1.83 21.26
CA LEU A 285 13.11 1.23 19.92
C LEU A 285 11.96 0.21 19.83
N GLY A 286 11.07 0.36 18.84
CA GLY A 286 9.85 -0.43 18.69
C GLY A 286 8.71 -0.01 19.63
N GLY A 287 8.92 0.91 20.56
CA GLY A 287 7.90 1.43 21.46
C GLY A 287 7.07 0.35 22.16
N LEU A 288 5.74 0.45 22.05
CA LEU A 288 4.81 -0.56 22.59
C LEU A 288 5.03 -1.97 22.00
N LEU A 289 5.52 -2.06 20.76
CA LEU A 289 5.75 -3.32 20.05
C LEU A 289 7.21 -3.80 20.08
N ALA A 290 8.06 -3.23 20.94
CA ALA A 290 9.50 -3.52 20.99
C ALA A 290 9.80 -5.03 21.04
N GLY A 291 9.06 -5.79 21.84
CA GLY A 291 9.23 -7.24 21.91
C GLY A 291 8.85 -8.00 20.65
N ARG A 292 7.90 -7.48 19.89
CA ARG A 292 7.46 -8.04 18.60
C ARG A 292 8.49 -7.79 17.50
N LEU A 293 9.17 -6.65 17.54
CA LEU A 293 10.06 -6.20 16.49
C LEU A 293 11.52 -6.62 16.71
N LYS A 294 11.91 -7.14 17.87
CA LYS A 294 13.30 -7.45 18.23
C LYS A 294 14.01 -8.37 17.22
N ASP A 295 13.28 -9.30 16.61
CA ASP A 295 13.82 -10.24 15.62
C ASP A 295 13.61 -9.74 14.17
N PHE A 296 13.11 -8.52 14.01
CA PHE A 296 12.84 -7.94 12.70
C PHE A 296 14.15 -7.46 12.07
N PRO A 297 14.44 -7.78 10.81
CA PRO A 297 15.67 -7.32 10.18
C PRO A 297 15.61 -5.81 10.01
N LYS A 298 16.68 -5.17 10.40
CA LYS A 298 16.93 -3.73 10.31
C LYS A 298 15.66 -2.84 10.40
N HIS A 299 15.42 -2.27 11.56
CA HIS A 299 14.43 -1.20 11.75
C HIS A 299 15.02 -0.12 12.66
N GLU A 300 14.58 1.12 12.46
CA GLU A 300 14.98 2.27 13.28
C GLU A 300 13.74 2.99 13.80
N THR A 301 12.67 2.26 14.09
CA THR A 301 11.40 2.86 14.45
C THR A 301 11.23 2.97 15.96
N TYR A 302 11.01 4.19 16.42
CA TYR A 302 10.59 4.55 17.78
C TYR A 302 9.11 4.95 17.77
N GLN A 303 8.65 5.55 16.66
CA GLN A 303 7.32 6.14 16.50
C GLN A 303 6.36 5.18 15.80
N GLY A 304 6.79 4.52 14.74
CA GLY A 304 5.93 3.72 13.88
C GLY A 304 4.92 4.58 13.14
N ILE A 305 5.38 5.49 12.29
CA ILE A 305 4.55 6.40 11.51
C ILE A 305 3.53 5.63 10.69
N HIS A 306 2.23 5.90 10.89
CA HIS A 306 1.20 5.08 10.30
C HIS A 306 0.28 5.84 9.36
N SER A 307 -0.51 6.78 9.84
CA SER A 307 -1.50 7.51 9.04
C SER A 307 -1.28 9.02 9.11
N LEU A 308 -1.63 9.71 8.04
CA LEU A 308 -1.43 11.15 7.88
C LEU A 308 -2.76 11.83 7.51
N ALA A 309 -2.95 13.07 7.98
CA ALA A 309 -4.07 13.93 7.55
C ALA A 309 -3.61 15.39 7.55
N GLU A 310 -4.02 16.14 6.53
CA GLU A 310 -3.77 17.57 6.40
C GLU A 310 -4.88 18.37 7.02
N SER A 311 -4.54 19.39 7.81
CA SER A 311 -5.48 20.42 8.25
C SER A 311 -5.73 21.41 7.10
N ALA A 312 -6.98 21.55 6.70
CA ALA A 312 -7.38 22.52 5.68
C ALA A 312 -7.19 23.98 6.14
N LYS A 313 -7.01 24.22 7.45
CA LYS A 313 -6.88 25.57 8.04
C LYS A 313 -5.50 26.18 7.80
N ASP A 314 -4.44 25.40 7.94
CA ASP A 314 -3.06 25.89 7.93
C ASP A 314 -2.09 25.04 7.13
N GLY A 315 -2.52 23.86 6.67
CA GLY A 315 -1.70 22.90 5.94
C GLY A 315 -0.80 22.05 6.84
N HIS A 316 -0.98 22.08 8.16
CA HIS A 316 -0.22 21.19 9.04
C HIS A 316 -0.66 19.73 8.85
N ILE A 317 0.30 18.81 8.98
CA ILE A 317 0.08 17.38 8.80
C ILE A 317 0.06 16.70 10.16
N PHE A 318 -1.05 16.08 10.50
CA PHE A 318 -1.18 15.25 11.70
C PHE A 318 -0.84 13.80 11.38
N ILE A 319 0.01 13.19 12.21
CA ILE A 319 0.59 11.86 12.02
C ILE A 319 0.30 11.02 13.25
N THR A 320 -0.13 9.77 13.04
CA THR A 320 -0.28 8.80 14.12
C THR A 320 0.99 7.96 14.27
N PRO A 321 1.76 8.12 15.36
CA PRO A 321 2.87 7.24 15.70
C PRO A 321 2.35 6.02 16.47
N SER A 322 2.05 4.91 15.76
CA SER A 322 1.35 3.76 16.34
C SER A 322 2.05 3.13 17.55
N TYR A 323 3.34 3.34 17.71
CA TYR A 323 4.11 2.75 18.83
C TYR A 323 4.18 3.65 20.06
N GLN A 324 3.66 4.87 19.97
CA GLN A 324 3.65 5.85 21.05
C GLN A 324 2.23 6.28 21.43
N ARG A 325 2.11 7.06 22.53
CA ARG A 325 0.83 7.59 23.02
C ARG A 325 0.75 9.10 22.77
N ARG A 326 0.92 9.49 21.52
CA ARG A 326 0.88 10.89 21.10
C ARG A 326 0.32 11.03 19.70
N LEU A 327 0.01 12.26 19.30
CA LEU A 327 -0.04 12.68 17.92
C LEU A 327 1.23 13.46 17.60
N ILE A 328 1.70 13.38 16.38
CA ILE A 328 2.77 14.22 15.85
C ILE A 328 2.14 15.19 14.87
N GLU A 329 2.50 16.45 14.96
CA GLU A 329 2.14 17.51 14.03
C GLU A 329 3.41 17.96 13.30
N PHE A 330 3.36 17.95 11.97
CA PHE A 330 4.43 18.45 11.11
C PHE A 330 3.98 19.72 10.40
N ASP A 331 4.79 20.78 10.50
CA ASP A 331 4.59 22.00 9.74
C ASP A 331 5.40 21.94 8.43
N PRO A 332 4.75 21.84 7.26
CA PRO A 332 5.44 21.78 5.97
C PRO A 332 6.18 23.06 5.59
N LYS A 333 5.91 24.20 6.24
CA LYS A 333 6.58 25.48 5.96
C LYS A 333 7.90 25.59 6.72
N THR A 334 7.87 25.29 8.01
CA THR A 334 9.06 25.39 8.89
C THR A 334 9.86 24.08 8.94
N LYS A 335 9.29 22.97 8.46
CA LYS A 335 9.87 21.62 8.49
C LYS A 335 10.13 21.11 9.91
N THR A 336 9.28 21.49 10.86
CA THR A 336 9.39 21.15 12.28
C THR A 336 8.30 20.18 12.72
N PHE A 337 8.63 19.36 13.72
CA PHE A 337 7.71 18.43 14.36
C PHE A 337 7.35 18.92 15.76
N SER A 338 6.06 18.81 16.10
CA SER A 338 5.51 19.01 17.44
C SER A 338 4.82 17.76 17.93
N ASN A 339 4.82 17.51 19.24
CA ASN A 339 4.22 16.34 19.84
C ASN A 339 3.08 16.74 20.78
N HIS A 340 1.98 15.99 20.71
CA HIS A 340 0.79 16.18 21.54
C HIS A 340 0.48 14.87 22.27
N GLU A 341 0.74 14.82 23.58
CA GLU A 341 0.59 13.60 24.37
C GLU A 341 -0.88 13.24 24.58
N ILE A 342 -1.24 11.98 24.29
CA ILE A 342 -2.58 11.42 24.50
C ILE A 342 -2.66 10.90 25.93
N GLY A 343 -3.57 11.42 26.74
CA GLY A 343 -3.69 11.06 28.15
C GLY A 343 -4.16 9.63 28.41
N SER A 344 -4.92 9.03 27.49
CA SER A 344 -5.45 7.67 27.61
C SER A 344 -5.49 6.95 26.28
N GLY A 345 -5.54 5.62 26.31
CA GLY A 345 -5.50 4.80 25.10
C GLY A 345 -4.10 4.60 24.54
N PHE A 346 -3.99 3.77 23.53
CA PHE A 346 -2.72 3.46 22.87
C PHE A 346 -2.92 2.88 21.47
N TYR A 347 -1.85 2.89 20.69
CA TYR A 347 -1.81 2.48 19.30
C TYR A 347 -2.70 3.38 18.42
N PRO A 348 -2.41 4.71 18.34
CA PRO A 348 -3.09 5.58 17.41
C PRO A 348 -2.82 5.07 15.99
N HIS A 349 -3.90 4.93 15.17
CA HIS A 349 -3.79 4.23 13.90
C HIS A 349 -4.23 5.11 12.72
N THR A 350 -5.49 5.14 12.37
CA THR A 350 -5.98 5.96 11.26
C THR A 350 -6.42 7.34 11.76
N VAL A 351 -6.03 8.40 11.06
CA VAL A 351 -6.36 9.79 11.41
C VAL A 351 -7.20 10.47 10.33
N ARG A 352 -8.15 11.31 10.74
CA ARG A 352 -8.96 12.20 9.89
C ARG A 352 -9.18 13.53 10.59
N ILE A 353 -9.42 14.59 9.83
CA ILE A 353 -9.70 15.93 10.35
C ILE A 353 -11.08 16.35 9.86
N ASP A 354 -11.91 16.85 10.76
CA ASP A 354 -13.25 17.34 10.42
C ASP A 354 -13.24 18.82 9.99
N ASP A 355 -14.41 19.32 9.58
CA ASP A 355 -14.63 20.70 9.15
C ASP A 355 -14.42 21.74 10.25
N LYS A 356 -14.38 21.32 11.52
CA LYS A 356 -14.06 22.15 12.70
C LYS A 356 -12.58 22.08 13.07
N ASP A 357 -11.74 21.48 12.24
CA ASP A 357 -10.31 21.29 12.45
C ASP A 357 -9.99 20.45 13.70
N ARG A 358 -10.89 19.54 14.09
CA ARG A 358 -10.64 18.54 15.14
C ARG A 358 -10.02 17.30 14.51
N VAL A 359 -8.97 16.79 15.15
CA VAL A 359 -8.24 15.62 14.68
C VAL A 359 -8.81 14.36 15.34
N TRP A 360 -9.43 13.50 14.53
CA TRP A 360 -10.04 12.25 14.94
C TRP A 360 -9.15 11.07 14.57
N PHE A 361 -8.97 10.13 15.48
CA PHE A 361 -8.13 8.96 15.24
C PHE A 361 -8.61 7.74 16.01
N THR A 362 -8.31 6.55 15.48
CA THR A 362 -8.57 5.30 16.20
C THR A 362 -7.42 4.99 17.16
N LEU A 363 -7.75 4.47 18.34
CA LEU A 363 -6.84 3.90 19.32
C LEU A 363 -7.03 2.37 19.27
N ALA A 364 -6.38 1.75 18.26
CA ALA A 364 -6.77 0.45 17.75
C ALA A 364 -6.63 -0.69 18.76
N LEU A 365 -5.61 -0.67 19.62
CA LEU A 365 -5.39 -1.72 20.61
C LEU A 365 -6.06 -1.47 21.95
N SER A 366 -6.66 -0.28 22.17
CA SER A 366 -7.44 0.04 23.38
C SER A 366 -8.95 0.10 23.16
N ASN A 367 -9.42 -0.19 21.92
CA ASN A 367 -10.83 -0.16 21.55
C ASN A 367 -11.50 1.20 21.79
N GLN A 368 -10.80 2.28 21.39
CA GLN A 368 -11.23 3.66 21.64
C GLN A 368 -11.13 4.50 20.36
N ILE A 369 -11.80 5.64 20.38
CA ILE A 369 -11.64 6.75 19.44
C ILE A 369 -11.03 7.91 20.21
N GLY A 370 -9.99 8.52 19.66
CA GLY A 370 -9.41 9.76 20.16
C GLY A 370 -9.88 10.95 19.32
N MET A 371 -10.06 12.09 19.97
CA MET A 371 -10.27 13.39 19.34
C MET A 371 -9.35 14.42 19.98
N TYR A 372 -8.61 15.14 19.16
CA TYR A 372 -7.81 16.29 19.58
C TYR A 372 -8.48 17.58 19.07
N ASP A 373 -8.98 18.38 19.99
CA ASP A 373 -9.46 19.74 19.70
C ASP A 373 -8.27 20.69 19.70
N ARG A 374 -7.85 21.14 18.54
CA ARG A 374 -6.72 22.04 18.36
C ARG A 374 -6.95 23.42 19.00
N THR A 375 -8.19 23.90 18.98
CA THR A 375 -8.55 25.20 19.53
C THR A 375 -8.48 25.20 21.06
N ALA A 376 -9.00 24.14 21.66
CA ALA A 376 -8.99 23.97 23.12
C ALA A 376 -7.67 23.35 23.64
N ASN A 377 -6.80 22.86 22.77
CA ASN A 377 -5.62 22.05 23.07
C ASN A 377 -5.95 20.90 24.02
N LYS A 378 -7.00 20.14 23.68
CA LYS A 378 -7.56 19.12 24.57
C LYS A 378 -7.84 17.82 23.85
N PHE A 379 -7.45 16.70 24.49
CA PHE A 379 -7.85 15.36 24.05
C PHE A 379 -9.14 14.91 24.72
N THR A 380 -9.97 14.21 23.94
CA THR A 380 -11.15 13.48 24.42
C THR A 380 -11.07 12.07 23.86
N THR A 381 -11.38 11.07 24.69
CA THR A 381 -11.44 9.67 24.25
C THR A 381 -12.84 9.12 24.46
N TYR A 382 -13.31 8.29 23.53
CA TYR A 382 -14.60 7.63 23.55
C TYR A 382 -14.35 6.11 23.53
N ASP A 383 -14.89 5.42 24.54
CA ASP A 383 -14.82 3.96 24.65
C ASP A 383 -15.85 3.33 23.71
N LEU A 384 -15.40 2.47 22.79
CA LEU A 384 -16.31 1.65 22.00
C LEU A 384 -16.87 0.50 22.85
N PRO A 385 -18.15 0.12 22.66
CA PRO A 385 -18.77 -0.97 23.39
C PRO A 385 -17.98 -2.27 23.27
N PHE A 386 -17.89 -3.01 24.38
CA PHE A 386 -17.35 -4.36 24.41
C PHE A 386 -18.47 -5.39 24.31
N ARG A 387 -18.25 -6.47 23.56
CA ARG A 387 -19.23 -7.55 23.41
C ARG A 387 -19.29 -8.48 24.64
N SER A 388 -18.17 -8.52 25.40
CA SER A 388 -18.07 -9.35 26.59
C SER A 388 -17.10 -8.77 27.63
N PHE A 389 -17.22 -9.25 28.89
CA PHE A 389 -16.26 -8.94 29.92
C PHE A 389 -14.85 -9.45 29.59
N MET A 390 -14.73 -10.61 28.93
CA MET A 390 -13.44 -11.18 28.55
C MET A 390 -12.76 -10.33 27.46
N GLU A 391 -13.51 -9.83 26.49
CA GLU A 391 -12.99 -8.89 25.51
C GLU A 391 -12.44 -7.62 26.17
N LYS A 392 -13.20 -7.04 27.11
CA LYS A 392 -12.75 -5.88 27.88
C LYS A 392 -11.47 -6.17 28.67
N LEU A 393 -11.38 -7.33 29.30
CA LEU A 393 -10.21 -7.75 30.07
C LEU A 393 -8.98 -7.93 29.15
N THR A 394 -9.17 -8.61 28.00
CA THR A 394 -8.11 -8.81 27.00
C THR A 394 -7.55 -7.48 26.51
N VAL A 395 -8.43 -6.53 26.17
CA VAL A 395 -8.00 -5.19 25.72
C VAL A 395 -7.20 -4.47 26.81
N LYS A 396 -7.66 -4.51 28.06
CA LYS A 396 -6.94 -3.87 29.18
C LYS A 396 -5.58 -4.51 29.45
N LEU A 397 -5.44 -5.82 29.23
CA LEU A 397 -4.19 -6.55 29.42
C LEU A 397 -3.26 -6.54 28.20
N THR A 398 -3.68 -5.97 27.06
CA THR A 398 -2.90 -5.95 25.83
C THR A 398 -1.47 -5.42 26.02
N PRO A 399 -1.19 -4.31 26.72
CA PRO A 399 0.18 -3.85 26.96
C PRO A 399 1.04 -4.85 27.72
N PHE A 400 0.44 -5.57 28.66
CA PHE A 400 1.12 -6.64 29.41
C PHE A 400 1.43 -7.84 28.51
N PHE A 401 0.50 -8.24 27.65
CA PHE A 401 0.73 -9.32 26.68
C PHE A 401 1.87 -9.01 25.72
N PHE A 402 2.00 -7.77 25.26
CA PHE A 402 3.15 -7.39 24.43
C PHE A 402 4.49 -7.50 25.17
N LYS A 403 4.54 -7.21 26.46
CA LYS A 403 5.74 -7.44 27.28
C LYS A 403 6.09 -8.94 27.37
N LEU A 404 5.08 -9.79 27.60
CA LEU A 404 5.27 -11.25 27.64
C LEU A 404 5.78 -11.80 26.30
N ILE A 405 5.19 -11.35 25.19
CA ILE A 405 5.66 -11.71 23.83
C ILE A 405 7.12 -11.29 23.65
N GLY A 406 7.49 -10.11 24.15
CA GLY A 406 8.87 -9.61 24.14
C GLY A 406 9.86 -10.51 24.91
N TRP A 407 9.37 -11.18 25.95
CA TRP A 407 10.17 -12.15 26.71
C TRP A 407 10.16 -13.56 26.10
N GLY A 408 9.52 -13.74 24.91
CA GLY A 408 9.44 -15.03 24.22
C GLY A 408 8.34 -15.96 24.75
N VAL A 409 7.42 -15.44 25.58
CA VAL A 409 6.30 -16.22 26.10
C VAL A 409 5.25 -16.40 24.97
N PRO A 410 4.85 -17.64 24.65
CA PRO A 410 3.89 -17.90 23.56
C PRO A 410 2.45 -17.61 24.02
N VAL A 411 2.15 -16.34 24.27
CA VAL A 411 0.83 -15.87 24.77
C VAL A 411 -0.31 -16.31 23.84
N THR A 412 -0.04 -16.41 22.54
CA THR A 412 -1.00 -16.86 21.53
C THR A 412 -1.48 -18.30 21.75
N ASN A 413 -0.70 -19.13 22.45
CA ASN A 413 -1.10 -20.50 22.80
C ASN A 413 -2.06 -20.55 23.99
N TRP A 414 -2.16 -19.47 24.77
CA TRP A 414 -3.01 -19.40 25.94
C TRP A 414 -4.39 -18.81 25.67
N VAL A 415 -4.48 -18.00 24.64
CA VAL A 415 -5.73 -17.38 24.21
C VAL A 415 -6.23 -18.15 22.99
N LYS A 416 -7.31 -18.92 23.15
CA LYS A 416 -8.01 -19.48 22.01
C LYS A 416 -8.47 -18.33 21.12
N ILE A 417 -7.80 -18.14 20.02
CA ILE A 417 -8.23 -17.22 18.98
C ILE A 417 -9.20 -18.03 18.13
N ASP A 418 -10.49 -17.89 18.38
CA ASP A 418 -11.48 -18.30 17.41
C ASP A 418 -11.65 -17.15 16.37
N HIS A 419 -12.20 -17.49 15.23
CA HIS A 419 -12.27 -16.60 14.05
C HIS A 419 -13.12 -15.34 14.31
N VAL A 420 -13.85 -15.24 15.40
CA VAL A 420 -14.96 -14.30 15.50
C VAL A 420 -14.98 -13.48 16.79
N SER A 421 -14.52 -14.00 17.93
CA SER A 421 -15.01 -13.44 19.19
C SER A 421 -13.99 -13.15 20.28
N THR A 422 -12.76 -13.60 20.13
CA THR A 422 -11.77 -13.45 21.21
C THR A 422 -10.57 -12.64 20.78
N GLY A 423 -10.38 -11.50 21.38
CA GLY A 423 -9.22 -10.67 21.16
C GLY A 423 -9.53 -9.19 21.14
N VAL A 424 -8.59 -8.40 20.66
CA VAL A 424 -8.75 -6.95 20.53
C VAL A 424 -9.68 -6.66 19.36
N PRO A 425 -10.78 -5.89 19.54
CA PRO A 425 -11.72 -5.56 18.47
C PRO A 425 -11.09 -4.86 17.27
N LEU A 426 -10.03 -4.11 17.51
CA LEU A 426 -9.21 -3.38 16.55
C LEU A 426 -10.03 -2.38 15.72
N PRO A 427 -10.51 -1.25 16.30
CA PRO A 427 -11.01 -0.13 15.52
C PRO A 427 -9.88 0.34 14.60
N TYR A 428 -10.10 0.18 13.28
CA TYR A 428 -9.05 0.33 12.27
C TYR A 428 -9.27 1.57 11.41
N GLY A 429 -10.22 1.53 10.49
CA GLY A 429 -10.57 2.65 9.64
C GLY A 429 -11.47 3.64 10.36
N ILE A 430 -11.32 4.93 10.05
CA ILE A 430 -12.16 6.02 10.52
C ILE A 430 -12.44 6.98 9.37
N ASP A 431 -13.66 7.49 9.27
CA ASP A 431 -14.01 8.58 8.36
C ASP A 431 -15.20 9.38 8.93
N ILE A 432 -15.49 10.54 8.33
CA ILE A 432 -16.49 11.48 8.84
C ILE A 432 -17.49 11.76 7.72
N THR A 433 -18.77 11.56 8.04
CA THR A 433 -19.87 11.87 7.10
C THR A 433 -20.19 13.37 7.07
N PRO A 434 -20.84 13.88 6.01
CA PRO A 434 -21.17 15.30 5.89
C PRO A 434 -22.05 15.86 7.02
N ASP A 435 -22.78 15.00 7.73
CA ASP A 435 -23.55 15.37 8.92
C ASP A 435 -22.69 15.46 10.21
N GLY A 436 -21.38 15.25 10.10
CA GLY A 436 -20.40 15.35 11.18
C GLY A 436 -20.30 14.12 12.06
N LYS A 437 -21.00 13.02 11.77
CA LYS A 437 -20.82 11.74 12.49
C LYS A 437 -19.51 11.08 12.12
N VAL A 438 -18.86 10.51 13.13
CA VAL A 438 -17.59 9.79 12.98
C VAL A 438 -17.88 8.31 12.88
N TRP A 439 -17.39 7.67 11.81
CA TRP A 439 -17.61 6.26 11.52
C TRP A 439 -16.33 5.45 11.63
N ILE A 440 -16.44 4.26 12.22
CA ILE A 440 -15.31 3.40 12.54
C ILE A 440 -15.58 1.98 12.07
N ALA A 441 -14.59 1.35 11.43
CA ALA A 441 -14.59 -0.08 11.12
C ALA A 441 -13.82 -0.84 12.20
N ARG A 442 -14.42 -1.89 12.79
CA ARG A 442 -13.81 -2.76 13.82
C ARG A 442 -13.40 -4.07 13.18
N LEU A 443 -12.13 -4.17 12.81
CA LEU A 443 -11.59 -5.23 11.94
C LEU A 443 -11.83 -6.66 12.45
N HIS A 444 -11.81 -6.88 13.77
CA HIS A 444 -11.89 -8.22 14.34
C HIS A 444 -13.26 -8.56 14.97
N THR A 445 -14.25 -7.72 14.81
CA THR A 445 -15.58 -7.94 15.41
C THR A 445 -16.72 -7.94 14.40
N ASP A 446 -16.39 -7.78 13.11
CA ASP A 446 -17.36 -7.77 12.02
C ASP A 446 -18.46 -6.70 12.24
N GLU A 447 -18.03 -5.50 12.66
CA GLU A 447 -18.92 -4.40 12.98
C GLU A 447 -18.37 -3.07 12.48
N ILE A 448 -19.28 -2.14 12.20
CA ILE A 448 -18.97 -0.72 12.12
C ILE A 448 -19.68 0.03 13.25
N ALA A 449 -19.15 1.17 13.63
CA ALA A 449 -19.74 2.05 14.64
C ALA A 449 -19.90 3.46 14.10
N SER A 450 -20.94 4.16 14.53
CA SER A 450 -21.06 5.62 14.41
C SER A 450 -20.96 6.27 15.79
N LEU A 451 -20.24 7.37 15.86
CA LEU A 451 -20.18 8.25 17.02
C LEU A 451 -20.78 9.61 16.62
N ASP A 452 -21.74 10.08 17.39
CA ASP A 452 -22.22 11.46 17.31
C ASP A 452 -21.36 12.35 18.22
N PRO A 453 -20.53 13.26 17.67
CA PRO A 453 -19.65 14.10 18.49
C PRO A 453 -20.40 15.11 19.39
N ALA A 454 -21.68 15.40 19.11
CA ALA A 454 -22.46 16.37 19.88
C ALA A 454 -22.99 15.74 21.19
N THR A 455 -23.38 14.47 21.15
CA THR A 455 -23.97 13.75 22.27
C THR A 455 -23.01 12.73 22.92
N GLY A 456 -22.00 12.29 22.17
CA GLY A 456 -21.14 11.17 22.56
C GLY A 456 -21.79 9.80 22.37
N GLU A 457 -22.97 9.73 21.77
CA GLU A 457 -23.70 8.48 21.51
C GLU A 457 -22.99 7.63 20.47
N ILE A 458 -22.86 6.33 20.76
CA ILE A 458 -22.26 5.35 19.86
C ILE A 458 -23.30 4.31 19.47
N THR A 459 -23.52 4.14 18.17
CA THR A 459 -24.39 3.11 17.60
C THR A 459 -23.57 2.07 16.84
N MET A 460 -23.86 0.78 17.09
CA MET A 460 -23.16 -0.34 16.45
C MET A 460 -24.00 -0.98 15.35
N PHE A 461 -23.35 -1.41 14.27
CA PHE A 461 -23.97 -2.11 13.14
C PHE A 461 -23.13 -3.34 12.79
N ALA A 462 -23.74 -4.53 12.84
CA ALA A 462 -23.10 -5.77 12.40
C ALA A 462 -22.97 -5.77 10.86
N THR A 463 -21.81 -6.15 10.34
CA THR A 463 -21.59 -6.27 8.91
C THR A 463 -21.97 -7.67 8.40
N PRO A 464 -22.56 -7.82 7.20
CA PRO A 464 -22.91 -9.13 6.65
C PRO A 464 -21.71 -9.96 6.20
N LEU A 465 -20.52 -9.35 6.12
CA LEU A 465 -19.25 -9.98 5.76
C LEU A 465 -18.22 -9.73 6.86
N LYS A 466 -17.11 -10.48 6.81
CA LYS A 466 -16.06 -10.43 7.85
C LYS A 466 -14.95 -9.42 7.56
N ASN A 467 -14.30 -8.99 8.63
CA ASN A 467 -13.10 -8.15 8.62
C ASN A 467 -13.28 -6.80 7.91
N PRO A 468 -14.24 -5.94 8.36
CA PRO A 468 -14.33 -4.56 7.88
C PRO A 468 -13.03 -3.81 8.28
N ARG A 469 -12.32 -3.27 7.27
CA ARG A 469 -10.99 -2.72 7.53
C ARG A 469 -10.92 -1.21 7.43
N ARG A 470 -10.92 -0.66 6.22
CA ARG A 470 -10.97 0.77 5.97
C ARG A 470 -12.32 1.15 5.41
N LEU A 471 -12.73 2.35 5.71
CA LEU A 471 -13.97 2.91 5.19
C LEU A 471 -13.77 4.34 4.70
N ARG A 472 -14.58 4.74 3.73
CA ARG A 472 -14.62 6.09 3.17
C ARG A 472 -16.06 6.47 2.85
N THR A 473 -16.34 7.76 2.98
CA THR A 473 -17.64 8.34 2.71
C THR A 473 -17.70 8.85 1.27
N ASP A 474 -18.78 8.54 0.55
CA ASP A 474 -19.06 9.15 -0.75
C ASP A 474 -19.75 10.53 -0.60
N ARG A 475 -19.99 11.20 -1.74
CA ARG A 475 -20.65 12.52 -1.76
C ARG A 475 -22.10 12.49 -1.26
N ASP A 476 -22.75 11.33 -1.29
CA ASP A 476 -24.14 11.14 -0.91
C ASP A 476 -24.28 10.75 0.58
N GLY A 477 -23.13 10.61 1.28
CA GLY A 477 -23.04 10.25 2.69
C GLY A 477 -23.11 8.76 2.95
N ASN A 478 -23.02 7.89 1.93
CA ASN A 478 -22.89 6.46 2.12
C ASN A 478 -21.44 6.10 2.47
N LEU A 479 -21.27 5.01 3.21
CA LEU A 479 -19.96 4.46 3.55
C LEU A 479 -19.59 3.33 2.61
N TRP A 480 -18.37 3.34 2.13
CA TRP A 480 -17.75 2.24 1.40
C TRP A 480 -16.71 1.58 2.29
N ILE A 481 -16.81 0.26 2.48
CA ILE A 481 -16.07 -0.48 3.49
C ILE A 481 -15.36 -1.65 2.82
N GLY A 482 -14.03 -1.73 2.95
CA GLY A 482 -13.23 -2.86 2.47
C GLY A 482 -13.41 -4.06 3.40
N MET A 483 -13.85 -5.20 2.85
CA MET A 483 -14.03 -6.46 3.59
C MET A 483 -12.81 -7.35 3.35
N PHE A 484 -11.82 -7.24 4.23
CA PHE A 484 -10.44 -7.65 3.94
C PHE A 484 -10.26 -9.14 3.60
N SER A 485 -11.00 -10.05 4.25
CA SER A 485 -10.93 -11.49 3.96
C SER A 485 -11.95 -12.01 2.96
N GLU A 486 -12.79 -11.13 2.38
CA GLU A 486 -13.95 -11.55 1.58
C GLU A 486 -13.84 -11.15 0.10
N SER A 487 -12.72 -10.52 -0.32
CA SER A 487 -12.55 -10.02 -1.69
C SER A 487 -13.73 -9.17 -2.17
N ALA A 488 -14.24 -8.31 -1.30
CA ALA A 488 -15.45 -7.53 -1.52
C ALA A 488 -15.37 -6.17 -0.84
N VAL A 489 -16.23 -5.25 -1.27
CA VAL A 489 -16.54 -4.02 -0.57
C VAL A 489 -18.03 -3.96 -0.26
N LEU A 490 -18.38 -3.33 0.86
CA LEU A 490 -19.76 -3.03 1.22
C LEU A 490 -20.03 -1.55 1.00
N ARG A 491 -21.20 -1.22 0.46
CA ARG A 491 -21.80 0.10 0.60
C ARG A 491 -22.82 0.04 1.74
N PHE A 492 -22.69 0.91 2.71
CA PHE A 492 -23.62 1.09 3.80
C PHE A 492 -24.34 2.43 3.66
N GLU A 493 -25.63 2.40 3.74
CA GLU A 493 -26.51 3.58 3.68
C GLU A 493 -26.95 3.95 5.10
N PRO A 494 -26.40 5.00 5.75
CA PRO A 494 -26.71 5.31 7.15
C PRO A 494 -28.19 5.60 7.42
N LYS A 495 -28.90 6.16 6.45
CA LYS A 495 -30.32 6.51 6.58
C LYS A 495 -31.26 5.30 6.69
N THR A 496 -30.89 4.20 6.05
CA THR A 496 -31.72 2.98 5.96
C THR A 496 -31.10 1.79 6.71
N ALA A 497 -29.86 1.96 7.19
CA ALA A 497 -29.01 0.90 7.75
C ALA A 497 -28.83 -0.31 6.81
N LYS A 498 -28.90 -0.09 5.50
CA LYS A 498 -28.81 -1.15 4.48
C LYS A 498 -27.39 -1.34 3.99
N PHE A 499 -26.96 -2.60 3.89
CA PHE A 499 -25.71 -3.00 3.23
C PHE A 499 -25.96 -3.51 1.82
N THR A 500 -25.07 -3.16 0.90
CA THR A 500 -25.00 -3.73 -0.46
C THR A 500 -23.58 -4.22 -0.71
N THR A 501 -23.43 -5.46 -1.19
CA THR A 501 -22.14 -6.09 -1.45
C THR A 501 -21.72 -5.92 -2.91
N PHE A 502 -20.44 -5.60 -3.12
CA PHE A 502 -19.78 -5.56 -4.43
C PHE A 502 -18.52 -6.43 -4.36
N HIS A 503 -18.49 -7.52 -5.11
CA HIS A 503 -17.29 -8.37 -5.20
C HIS A 503 -16.23 -7.72 -6.09
N LEU A 504 -14.95 -7.87 -5.72
CA LEU A 504 -13.84 -7.37 -6.54
C LEU A 504 -13.77 -8.08 -7.88
N PRO A 505 -13.43 -7.37 -8.97
CA PRO A 505 -13.41 -7.89 -10.34
C PRO A 505 -12.15 -8.72 -10.63
N VAL A 506 -11.80 -9.65 -9.77
CA VAL A 506 -10.57 -10.44 -9.87
C VAL A 506 -10.83 -11.87 -10.32
N GLN A 507 -9.85 -12.46 -10.98
CA GLN A 507 -9.82 -13.88 -11.29
C GLN A 507 -8.56 -14.51 -10.67
N PRO A 508 -8.72 -15.62 -9.98
CA PRO A 508 -9.98 -16.29 -9.59
C PRO A 508 -10.84 -15.46 -8.64
N VAL A 509 -12.16 -15.66 -8.72
CA VAL A 509 -13.11 -14.92 -7.87
C VAL A 509 -12.84 -15.18 -6.39
N GLY A 510 -12.92 -14.14 -5.56
CA GLY A 510 -12.74 -14.27 -4.11
C GLY A 510 -11.28 -14.38 -3.64
N SER A 511 -10.31 -14.14 -4.52
CA SER A 511 -8.89 -14.40 -4.23
C SER A 511 -8.05 -13.17 -3.87
N ASP A 512 -8.64 -11.97 -3.82
CA ASP A 512 -7.90 -10.75 -3.48
C ASP A 512 -8.31 -10.18 -2.10
N THR A 513 -7.50 -9.27 -1.57
CA THR A 513 -7.77 -8.62 -0.29
C THR A 513 -7.77 -7.09 -0.48
N PRO A 514 -8.93 -6.42 -0.29
CA PRO A 514 -9.02 -4.97 -0.33
C PRO A 514 -8.41 -4.36 0.95
N TYR A 515 -7.16 -3.92 0.86
CA TYR A 515 -6.47 -3.32 2.01
C TYR A 515 -7.00 -1.92 2.32
N ALA A 516 -7.05 -1.07 1.29
CA ALA A 516 -7.58 0.28 1.37
C ALA A 516 -8.49 0.58 0.18
N LEU A 517 -9.27 1.62 0.37
CA LEU A 517 -10.13 2.18 -0.65
C LEU A 517 -10.29 3.68 -0.42
N ASN A 518 -10.62 4.41 -1.47
CA ASN A 518 -11.03 5.80 -1.38
C ASN A 518 -12.06 6.16 -2.46
N VAL A 519 -12.83 7.21 -2.23
CA VAL A 519 -13.89 7.66 -3.15
C VAL A 519 -13.49 8.98 -3.79
N ASP A 520 -13.31 8.99 -5.09
CA ASP A 520 -13.30 10.23 -5.86
C ASP A 520 -14.72 10.79 -5.89
N ARG A 521 -15.02 11.66 -4.92
CA ARG A 521 -16.35 12.27 -4.76
C ARG A 521 -16.74 13.13 -5.96
N LYS A 522 -15.77 13.76 -6.63
CA LYS A 522 -15.99 14.60 -7.81
C LYS A 522 -16.42 13.78 -9.03
N ARG A 523 -15.77 12.61 -9.23
CA ARG A 523 -16.01 11.73 -10.39
C ARG A 523 -16.99 10.60 -10.08
N HIS A 524 -17.42 10.48 -8.82
CA HIS A 524 -18.32 9.44 -8.33
C HIS A 524 -17.78 8.03 -8.59
N GLN A 525 -16.52 7.82 -8.24
CA GLN A 525 -15.79 6.57 -8.45
C GLN A 525 -15.21 6.07 -7.13
N LEU A 526 -15.40 4.79 -6.86
CA LEU A 526 -14.68 4.10 -5.80
C LEU A 526 -13.42 3.47 -6.39
N TRP A 527 -12.30 3.67 -5.71
CA TRP A 527 -11.03 3.02 -6.02
C TRP A 527 -10.61 2.12 -4.87
N VAL A 528 -10.28 0.87 -5.20
CA VAL A 528 -9.94 -0.18 -4.22
C VAL A 528 -8.63 -0.82 -4.65
N ASN A 529 -7.66 -0.89 -3.75
CA ASN A 529 -6.43 -1.59 -4.03
C ASN A 529 -6.61 -3.11 -3.88
N GLY A 530 -5.91 -3.86 -4.73
CA GLY A 530 -5.80 -5.31 -4.65
C GLY A 530 -4.41 -5.70 -4.19
N THR A 531 -4.26 -6.22 -2.96
CA THR A 531 -2.94 -6.54 -2.43
C THR A 531 -2.33 -7.81 -2.98
N ASN A 532 -3.14 -8.68 -3.61
CA ASN A 532 -2.67 -9.97 -4.15
C ASN A 532 -2.80 -10.08 -5.68
N SER A 533 -3.50 -9.15 -6.34
CA SER A 533 -3.76 -9.22 -7.79
C SER A 533 -2.81 -8.36 -8.62
N ASP A 534 -1.81 -7.73 -8.01
CA ASP A 534 -0.91 -6.76 -8.65
C ASP A 534 -1.68 -5.69 -9.42
N GLY A 535 -2.74 -5.15 -8.80
CA GLY A 535 -3.62 -4.19 -9.46
C GLY A 535 -4.42 -3.31 -8.51
N VAL A 536 -5.15 -2.39 -9.12
CA VAL A 536 -6.14 -1.54 -8.46
C VAL A 536 -7.45 -1.56 -9.25
N HIS A 537 -8.56 -1.44 -8.55
CA HIS A 537 -9.89 -1.61 -9.11
C HIS A 537 -10.70 -0.32 -8.98
N ARG A 538 -11.32 0.10 -10.08
CA ARG A 538 -12.24 1.23 -10.10
C ARG A 538 -13.67 0.72 -10.27
N LEU A 539 -14.56 1.11 -9.37
CA LEU A 539 -16.00 0.98 -9.51
C LEU A 539 -16.59 2.33 -9.90
N ASP A 540 -17.28 2.38 -11.02
CA ASP A 540 -18.18 3.48 -11.31
C ASP A 540 -19.44 3.30 -10.44
N ILE A 541 -19.65 4.21 -9.48
CA ILE A 541 -20.68 4.05 -8.45
C ILE A 541 -22.09 4.15 -9.05
N ALA A 542 -22.25 4.91 -10.14
CA ALA A 542 -23.55 5.10 -10.78
C ALA A 542 -23.99 3.86 -11.58
N THR A 543 -23.06 3.21 -12.26
CA THR A 543 -23.36 2.07 -13.15
C THR A 543 -23.09 0.71 -12.52
N GLY A 544 -22.32 0.65 -11.43
CA GLY A 544 -21.86 -0.60 -10.82
C GLY A 544 -20.77 -1.33 -11.63
N GLN A 545 -20.20 -0.69 -12.66
CA GLN A 545 -19.21 -1.30 -13.53
C GLN A 545 -17.79 -1.21 -12.96
N TRP A 546 -17.10 -2.34 -12.94
CA TRP A 546 -15.71 -2.43 -12.52
C TRP A 546 -14.73 -2.30 -13.68
N THR A 547 -13.57 -1.71 -13.41
CA THR A 547 -12.38 -1.74 -14.27
C THR A 547 -11.18 -2.16 -13.43
N HIS A 548 -10.43 -3.17 -13.87
CA HIS A 548 -9.17 -3.57 -13.29
C HIS A 548 -8.00 -2.90 -14.00
N PHE A 549 -7.07 -2.32 -13.24
CA PHE A 549 -5.83 -1.69 -13.71
C PHE A 549 -4.64 -2.47 -13.14
N PRO A 550 -3.95 -3.29 -13.95
CA PRO A 550 -2.74 -3.98 -13.52
C PRO A 550 -1.59 -2.99 -13.33
N LEU A 551 -0.74 -3.25 -12.33
CA LEU A 551 0.44 -2.47 -12.04
C LEU A 551 1.67 -3.06 -12.77
N PRO A 552 2.68 -2.22 -13.13
CA PRO A 552 3.82 -2.67 -13.92
C PRO A 552 4.76 -3.63 -13.19
N ARG A 553 4.90 -3.49 -11.86
CA ARG A 553 5.69 -4.38 -11.03
C ARG A 553 4.88 -5.57 -10.55
N LYS A 554 5.54 -6.69 -10.32
CA LYS A 554 4.97 -7.90 -9.70
C LYS A 554 5.11 -7.84 -8.19
N ALA A 555 4.28 -8.64 -7.51
CA ALA A 555 4.25 -8.75 -6.05
C ALA A 555 4.07 -7.39 -5.36
N THR A 556 3.29 -6.50 -5.97
CA THR A 556 2.97 -5.19 -5.40
C THR A 556 2.14 -5.35 -4.12
N PHE A 557 2.34 -4.46 -3.17
CA PHE A 557 1.54 -4.41 -1.96
C PHE A 557 1.10 -2.98 -1.71
N THR A 558 -0.02 -2.60 -2.29
CA THR A 558 -0.56 -1.24 -2.19
C THR A 558 -1.32 -1.04 -0.89
N ARG A 559 -1.13 0.12 -0.21
CA ARG A 559 -1.62 0.32 1.17
C ARG A 559 -2.61 1.44 1.33
N ASP A 560 -2.56 2.47 0.50
CA ASP A 560 -3.51 3.59 0.55
C ASP A 560 -3.86 4.05 -0.85
N VAL A 561 -4.93 4.85 -0.95
CA VAL A 561 -5.45 5.40 -2.20
C VAL A 561 -5.80 6.86 -1.97
N GLU A 562 -5.19 7.77 -2.74
CA GLU A 562 -5.49 9.18 -2.75
C GLU A 562 -5.62 9.71 -4.19
N PHE A 563 -6.06 10.94 -4.35
CA PHE A 563 -6.30 11.53 -5.67
C PHE A 563 -5.57 12.86 -5.82
N THR A 564 -5.01 13.07 -7.00
CA THR A 564 -4.55 14.39 -7.40
C THR A 564 -5.76 15.28 -7.79
N PRO A 565 -5.63 16.61 -7.78
CA PRO A 565 -6.73 17.52 -8.16
C PRO A 565 -7.27 17.29 -9.57
N ASP A 566 -6.44 16.83 -10.51
CA ASP A 566 -6.81 16.47 -11.88
C ASP A 566 -7.37 15.05 -12.02
N GLY A 567 -7.38 14.25 -10.93
CA GLY A 567 -8.06 12.95 -10.83
C GLY A 567 -7.21 11.76 -11.23
N GLN A 568 -5.92 11.90 -11.17
CA GLN A 568 -5.04 10.73 -11.16
C GLN A 568 -5.10 10.06 -9.79
N VAL A 569 -4.83 8.78 -9.77
CA VAL A 569 -4.89 7.97 -8.54
C VAL A 569 -3.47 7.78 -8.02
N LEU A 570 -3.27 8.07 -6.77
CA LEU A 570 -2.03 7.83 -6.06
C LEU A 570 -2.15 6.57 -5.20
N LEU A 571 -1.09 5.76 -5.17
CA LEU A 571 -0.98 4.54 -4.39
C LEU A 571 0.44 4.47 -3.81
N SER A 572 0.59 3.88 -2.64
CA SER A 572 1.90 3.46 -2.13
C SER A 572 2.06 1.95 -2.31
N SER A 573 3.20 1.49 -2.77
CA SER A 573 3.53 0.06 -2.84
C SER A 573 4.73 -0.25 -1.96
N ALA A 574 4.49 -0.91 -0.83
CA ALA A 574 5.52 -1.34 0.10
C ALA A 574 5.02 -2.48 0.97
N SER A 575 5.66 -3.62 0.91
CA SER A 575 5.37 -4.73 1.82
C SER A 575 6.12 -4.59 3.15
N PHE A 576 5.92 -5.52 4.05
CA PHE A 576 6.54 -5.54 5.37
C PHE A 576 7.39 -6.82 5.54
N PRO A 577 8.68 -6.78 5.23
CA PRO A 577 9.47 -5.72 4.59
C PRO A 577 9.37 -5.68 3.05
N SER A 578 9.88 -4.61 2.45
CA SER A 578 9.72 -4.36 1.00
C SER A 578 10.52 -5.29 0.08
N TRP A 579 11.40 -6.13 0.58
CA TRP A 579 12.08 -7.14 -0.28
C TRP A 579 11.14 -8.21 -0.87
N HIS A 580 9.87 -8.24 -0.46
CA HIS A 580 8.87 -9.14 -1.04
C HIS A 580 8.29 -8.66 -2.37
N ILE A 581 8.45 -7.38 -2.71
CA ILE A 581 8.03 -6.81 -4.00
C ILE A 581 9.15 -6.96 -5.06
N GLU A 582 8.80 -6.88 -6.34
CA GLU A 582 9.77 -6.94 -7.44
C GLU A 582 10.83 -5.86 -7.25
N ASP A 583 12.11 -6.22 -7.46
CA ASP A 583 13.30 -5.39 -7.26
C ASP A 583 13.52 -4.90 -5.81
N ALA A 584 12.73 -5.35 -4.86
CA ALA A 584 12.78 -4.91 -3.46
C ALA A 584 12.69 -3.39 -3.27
N GLN A 585 12.04 -2.69 -4.21
CA GLN A 585 11.98 -1.24 -4.27
C GLN A 585 10.57 -0.73 -3.97
N PRO A 586 10.34 -0.05 -2.83
CA PRO A 586 9.09 0.65 -2.57
C PRO A 586 8.88 1.79 -3.55
N THR A 587 7.63 2.04 -3.91
CA THR A 587 7.26 3.09 -4.86
C THR A 587 6.03 3.86 -4.40
N LEU A 588 6.01 5.16 -4.68
CA LEU A 588 4.78 5.92 -4.83
C LEU A 588 4.34 5.77 -6.29
N ILE A 589 3.10 5.38 -6.50
CA ILE A 589 2.53 5.10 -7.82
C ILE A 589 1.52 6.18 -8.15
N ARG A 590 1.57 6.69 -9.37
CA ARG A 590 0.58 7.59 -9.95
C ARG A 590 -0.04 6.95 -11.18
N LEU A 591 -1.30 6.57 -11.09
CA LEU A 591 -2.09 6.01 -12.19
C LEU A 591 -2.97 7.09 -12.80
N ASN A 592 -2.80 7.35 -14.10
CA ASN A 592 -3.73 8.14 -14.89
C ASN A 592 -4.62 7.20 -15.71
N PRO A 593 -5.92 7.06 -15.37
CA PRO A 593 -6.81 6.15 -16.09
C PRO A 593 -7.23 6.67 -17.48
N ASN A 594 -6.91 7.92 -17.83
CA ASN A 594 -7.32 8.59 -19.06
C ASN A 594 -6.17 9.41 -19.66
N ALA A 595 -4.97 8.90 -19.69
CA ALA A 595 -3.77 9.62 -20.16
C ALA A 595 -3.83 10.05 -21.64
N ARG A 596 -4.68 9.41 -22.46
CA ARG A 596 -4.84 9.69 -23.90
C ARG A 596 -6.12 10.47 -24.25
N LYS A 597 -6.79 11.05 -23.28
CA LYS A 597 -7.97 11.89 -23.54
C LYS A 597 -7.62 13.37 -23.60
#